data_f612fc9d82b0bfc0010c4b1304e04676
#
_entry.id   f612fc9d82b0bfc0010c4b1304e04676
#
_cell.length_a   1.000
_cell.length_b   1.000
_cell.length_c   1.000
_cell.angle_alpha   90.00
_cell.angle_beta   90.00
_cell.angle_gamma   90.00
#
_symmetry.space_group_name_H-M   'P 1'
#
loop_
_entity.id
_entity.type
_entity.pdbx_description
1 polymer ?
#
loop_
_entity_poly.entity_id
_entity_poly.type
_entity_poly.pdbx_seq_one_letter_code
_entity_poly.pdbx_strand_id
1 'polypeptide(L)'
;KETMKKALDILVKEGLIVRRRGAGTFVKDYDASSEDATQLKQSGLGLTRKLKGKGELKSEIIEFSVIPSDEHISKKLQIEEGSFVYHIIRKRVFDDKPYCLEITYMPISIIPNLKLEHLKGSIYQYIEKELKLKIQSTHKTIRAHLSSPLEQENLGLKEYEPYIEVEQTAYLSSGIIFEYSFTRYHYNNFELQTVTVQ
;
A
#
# COMPACT_ATOMS: atom_id res chain seq x y z
N LYS A 1 1.41 35.21 13.33
CA LYS A 1 0.66 34.49 14.41
C LYS A 1 -0.30 33.44 13.86
N GLU A 2 -1.00 33.73 12.75
CA GLU A 2 -2.00 32.78 12.18
C GLU A 2 -1.39 31.52 11.57
N THR A 3 -0.25 31.67 10.88
CA THR A 3 0.49 30.54 10.28
C THR A 3 0.96 29.53 11.33
N MET A 4 1.48 30.03 12.47
CA MET A 4 1.90 29.18 13.58
C MET A 4 0.71 28.46 14.20
N LYS A 5 -0.45 29.13 14.36
CA LYS A 5 -1.67 28.50 14.87
C LYS A 5 -2.13 27.37 13.94
N LYS A 6 -2.19 27.62 12.62
CA LYS A 6 -2.53 26.60 11.62
C LYS A 6 -1.58 25.41 11.65
N ALA A 7 -0.28 25.65 11.74
CA ALA A 7 0.71 24.59 11.84
C ALA A 7 0.50 23.72 13.11
N LEU A 8 0.29 24.36 14.26
CA LEU A 8 0.00 23.64 15.50
C LEU A 8 -1.36 22.91 15.44
N ASP A 9 -2.38 23.47 14.78
CA ASP A 9 -3.68 22.80 14.61
C ASP A 9 -3.53 21.52 13.75
N ILE A 10 -2.68 21.56 12.72
CA ILE A 10 -2.34 20.38 11.92
C ILE A 10 -1.67 19.32 12.79
N LEU A 11 -0.67 19.68 13.58
CA LEU A 11 0.05 18.75 14.45
C LEU A 11 -0.86 18.13 15.54
N VAL A 12 -1.82 18.90 16.08
CA VAL A 12 -2.84 18.36 17.00
C VAL A 12 -3.74 17.37 16.28
N LYS A 13 -4.24 17.73 15.08
CA LYS A 13 -5.09 16.86 14.25
C LYS A 13 -4.35 15.59 13.82
N GLU A 14 -3.05 15.66 13.69
CA GLU A 14 -2.17 14.54 13.39
C GLU A 14 -1.81 13.71 14.64
N GLY A 15 -2.25 14.16 15.85
CA GLY A 15 -2.01 13.46 17.10
C GLY A 15 -0.57 13.57 17.64
N LEU A 16 0.27 14.39 17.03
CA LEU A 16 1.68 14.54 17.38
C LEU A 16 1.91 15.42 18.62
N ILE A 17 0.99 16.37 18.85
CA ILE A 17 1.03 17.25 20.04
C ILE A 17 -0.34 17.28 20.73
N VAL A 18 -0.35 17.64 22.00
CA VAL A 18 -1.57 17.87 22.78
C VAL A 18 -1.55 19.28 23.37
N ARG A 19 -2.70 19.97 23.30
CA ARG A 19 -2.87 21.25 23.98
C ARG A 19 -3.59 21.04 25.30
N ARG A 20 -3.00 21.52 26.37
CA ARG A 20 -3.63 21.56 27.70
C ARG A 20 -3.94 22.99 28.07
N ARG A 21 -5.22 23.30 28.30
CA ARG A 21 -5.66 24.66 28.64
C ARG A 21 -4.93 25.14 29.91
N GLY A 22 -4.27 26.29 29.83
CA GLY A 22 -3.51 26.86 30.92
C GLY A 22 -2.11 26.27 31.15
N ALA A 23 -1.77 25.15 30.52
CA ALA A 23 -0.49 24.47 30.72
C ALA A 23 0.43 24.52 29.48
N GLY A 24 -0.11 24.78 28.27
CA GLY A 24 0.68 24.90 27.07
C GLY A 24 0.45 23.80 26.04
N THR A 25 1.37 23.70 25.09
CA THR A 25 1.38 22.69 24.04
C THR A 25 2.54 21.75 24.28
N PHE A 26 2.29 20.44 24.32
CA PHE A 26 3.26 19.40 24.62
C PHE A 26 3.36 18.46 23.42
N VAL A 27 4.56 18.07 23.07
CA VAL A 27 4.82 16.95 22.18
C VAL A 27 4.40 15.69 22.94
N LYS A 28 3.56 14.84 22.32
CA LYS A 28 3.29 13.54 22.94
C LYS A 28 4.59 12.74 22.92
N ASP A 29 4.85 12.05 24.02
CA ASP A 29 5.97 11.12 24.13
C ASP A 29 5.63 9.92 23.25
N TYR A 30 5.92 10.11 22.00
CA TYR A 30 5.72 9.16 20.93
C TYR A 30 7.13 8.71 20.58
N ASP A 31 7.40 7.43 20.67
CA ASP A 31 8.67 6.93 20.23
C ASP A 31 8.84 7.20 18.73
N ALA A 32 9.29 8.43 18.42
CA ALA A 32 9.55 8.89 17.05
C ALA A 32 10.70 8.11 16.41
N SER A 33 11.43 7.30 17.21
CA SER A 33 12.42 6.34 16.72
C SER A 33 11.75 5.09 16.14
N SER A 34 10.47 4.80 16.46
CA SER A 34 9.70 3.87 15.69
C SER A 34 9.30 4.60 14.39
N GLU A 35 10.04 4.33 13.32
CA GLU A 35 9.79 4.80 11.95
C GLU A 35 8.35 4.48 11.46
N ASP A 36 7.56 3.83 12.27
CA ASP A 36 6.28 3.20 12.01
C ASP A 36 5.06 4.13 12.11
N ALA A 37 5.14 5.22 12.89
CA ALA A 37 4.06 6.22 12.96
C ALA A 37 3.84 6.96 11.63
N THR A 38 4.87 7.02 10.82
CA THR A 38 4.82 7.55 9.45
C THR A 38 4.20 6.54 8.47
N GLN A 39 4.07 5.27 8.87
CA GLN A 39 3.67 4.18 7.97
C GLN A 39 2.24 4.30 7.47
N LEU A 40 1.28 4.75 8.28
CA LEU A 40 -0.10 4.93 7.79
C LEU A 40 -0.23 6.10 6.81
N LYS A 41 0.49 7.20 7.02
CA LYS A 41 0.54 8.32 6.06
C LYS A 41 1.32 7.95 4.80
N GLN A 42 2.39 7.15 4.93
CA GLN A 42 3.18 6.65 3.79
C GLN A 42 2.57 5.41 3.15
N SER A 43 1.61 4.75 3.77
CA SER A 43 1.00 3.53 3.25
C SER A 43 0.27 3.71 1.90
N GLY A 44 -0.05 4.96 1.51
CA GLY A 44 -0.54 5.32 0.18
C GLY A 44 0.53 5.41 -0.91
N LEU A 45 1.81 5.36 -0.56
CA LEU A 45 2.91 5.67 -1.47
C LEU A 45 3.57 4.44 -2.14
N GLY A 46 3.04 3.25 -1.90
CA GLY A 46 3.59 1.99 -2.40
C GLY A 46 4.83 1.50 -1.64
N LEU A 47 5.04 0.18 -1.66
CA LEU A 47 6.07 -0.50 -0.88
C LEU A 47 7.50 -0.02 -1.19
N THR A 48 7.80 0.24 -2.47
CA THR A 48 9.13 0.70 -2.91
C THR A 48 9.52 2.03 -2.25
N ARG A 49 8.56 2.94 -2.07
CA ARG A 49 8.80 4.23 -1.41
C ARG A 49 8.92 4.06 0.11
N LYS A 50 8.13 3.16 0.70
CA LYS A 50 8.16 2.82 2.13
C LYS A 50 9.52 2.26 2.57
N LEU A 51 10.14 1.42 1.74
CA LEU A 51 11.40 0.73 2.05
C LEU A 51 12.64 1.42 1.45
N LYS A 52 12.47 2.58 0.80
CA LYS A 52 13.59 3.32 0.22
C LYS A 52 14.62 3.73 1.28
N GLY A 53 15.87 3.32 1.07
CA GLY A 53 16.98 3.65 1.98
C GLY A 53 17.11 2.74 3.20
N LYS A 54 16.22 1.75 3.36
CA LYS A 54 16.24 0.79 4.46
C LYS A 54 16.94 -0.52 4.11
N GLY A 55 17.08 -0.83 2.82
CA GLY A 55 17.67 -2.06 2.30
C GLY A 55 17.38 -2.23 0.82
N GLU A 56 17.71 -3.40 0.28
CA GLU A 56 17.49 -3.74 -1.12
C GLU A 56 16.13 -4.43 -1.31
N LEU A 57 15.25 -3.82 -2.13
CA LEU A 57 13.94 -4.39 -2.48
C LEU A 57 13.94 -4.89 -3.92
N LYS A 58 13.83 -6.20 -4.10
CA LYS A 58 13.71 -6.89 -5.38
C LYS A 58 12.27 -7.32 -5.67
N SER A 59 11.95 -7.50 -6.96
CA SER A 59 10.65 -8.05 -7.41
C SER A 59 10.88 -9.28 -8.24
N GLU A 60 10.35 -10.41 -7.82
CA GLU A 60 10.20 -11.63 -8.61
C GLU A 60 8.80 -11.63 -9.20
N ILE A 61 8.69 -11.66 -10.54
CA ILE A 61 7.41 -11.65 -11.24
C ILE A 61 6.94 -13.07 -11.40
N ILE A 62 5.85 -13.43 -10.72
CA ILE A 62 5.23 -14.76 -10.80
C ILE A 62 4.26 -14.80 -11.98
N GLU A 63 3.44 -13.75 -12.13
CA GLU A 63 2.49 -13.63 -13.22
C GLU A 63 2.41 -12.18 -13.73
N PHE A 64 2.29 -12.05 -15.03
CA PHE A 64 1.93 -10.81 -15.69
C PHE A 64 1.12 -11.14 -16.94
N SER A 65 -0.17 -11.01 -16.82
CA SER A 65 -1.13 -11.35 -17.86
C SER A 65 -2.17 -10.25 -18.06
N VAL A 66 -2.91 -10.35 -19.15
CA VAL A 66 -4.09 -9.52 -19.44
C VAL A 66 -5.28 -10.46 -19.42
N ILE A 67 -6.26 -10.15 -18.57
CA ILE A 67 -7.47 -10.95 -18.41
C ILE A 67 -8.71 -10.07 -18.51
N PRO A 68 -9.85 -10.62 -18.93
CA PRO A 68 -11.14 -9.95 -18.75
C PRO A 68 -11.48 -9.91 -17.25
N SER A 69 -12.02 -8.79 -16.79
CA SER A 69 -12.49 -8.67 -15.41
C SER A 69 -13.78 -9.47 -15.20
N ASP A 70 -13.85 -10.20 -14.11
CA ASP A 70 -15.08 -10.80 -13.62
C ASP A 70 -15.99 -9.78 -12.91
N GLU A 71 -17.18 -10.19 -12.48
CA GLU A 71 -18.12 -9.34 -11.76
C GLU A 71 -17.51 -8.71 -10.50
N HIS A 72 -16.72 -9.47 -9.73
CA HIS A 72 -16.11 -8.97 -8.49
C HIS A 72 -15.07 -7.89 -8.77
N ILE A 73 -14.12 -8.16 -9.66
CA ILE A 73 -13.06 -7.22 -10.05
C ILE A 73 -13.66 -5.97 -10.68
N SER A 74 -14.64 -6.12 -11.57
CA SER A 74 -15.32 -5.01 -12.25
C SER A 74 -16.01 -4.09 -11.27
N LYS A 75 -16.72 -4.66 -10.29
CA LYS A 75 -17.40 -3.91 -9.22
C LYS A 75 -16.40 -3.15 -8.36
N LYS A 76 -15.27 -3.76 -8.00
CA LYS A 76 -14.21 -3.14 -7.19
C LYS A 76 -13.50 -2.01 -7.93
N LEU A 77 -13.28 -2.16 -9.22
CA LEU A 77 -12.62 -1.17 -10.08
C LEU A 77 -13.60 -0.14 -10.69
N GLN A 78 -14.91 -0.36 -10.53
CA GLN A 78 -15.97 0.45 -11.14
C GLN A 78 -15.83 0.56 -12.67
N ILE A 79 -15.61 -0.58 -13.32
CA ILE A 79 -15.53 -0.75 -14.78
C ILE A 79 -16.60 -1.72 -15.26
N GLU A 80 -16.85 -1.77 -16.57
CA GLU A 80 -17.75 -2.76 -17.17
C GLU A 80 -17.18 -4.17 -17.02
N GLU A 81 -18.04 -5.15 -16.75
CA GLU A 81 -17.64 -6.55 -16.70
C GLU A 81 -17.08 -6.99 -18.06
N GLY A 82 -16.02 -7.80 -18.03
CA GLY A 82 -15.29 -8.20 -19.22
C GLY A 82 -14.27 -7.17 -19.72
N SER A 83 -14.19 -5.97 -19.11
CA SER A 83 -13.11 -5.02 -19.42
C SER A 83 -11.75 -5.63 -19.13
N PHE A 84 -10.77 -5.38 -20.00
CA PHE A 84 -9.43 -5.93 -19.82
C PHE A 84 -8.66 -5.24 -18.70
N VAL A 85 -8.07 -6.07 -17.84
CA VAL A 85 -7.20 -5.64 -16.75
C VAL A 85 -5.86 -6.37 -16.80
N TYR A 86 -4.80 -5.72 -16.36
CA TYR A 86 -3.59 -6.43 -16.00
C TYR A 86 -3.86 -7.24 -14.73
N HIS A 87 -3.46 -8.51 -14.75
CA HIS A 87 -3.34 -9.36 -13.57
C HIS A 87 -1.86 -9.59 -13.30
N ILE A 88 -1.41 -9.17 -12.13
CA ILE A 88 0.00 -9.12 -11.77
C ILE A 88 0.20 -9.80 -10.43
N ILE A 89 1.06 -10.82 -10.40
CA ILE A 89 1.48 -11.45 -9.14
C ILE A 89 2.99 -11.25 -8.99
N ARG A 90 3.39 -10.57 -7.90
CA ARG A 90 4.79 -10.28 -7.61
C ARG A 90 5.15 -10.71 -6.19
N LYS A 91 6.20 -11.48 -6.07
CA LYS A 91 6.86 -11.68 -4.78
C LYS A 91 7.87 -10.56 -4.57
N ARG A 92 7.77 -9.90 -3.42
CA ARG A 92 8.71 -8.86 -3.04
C ARG A 92 9.70 -9.45 -2.04
N VAL A 93 10.97 -9.28 -2.34
CA VAL A 93 12.08 -9.78 -1.55
C VAL A 93 12.85 -8.59 -1.01
N PHE A 94 13.01 -8.50 0.30
CA PHE A 94 13.73 -7.43 0.98
C PHE A 94 14.94 -8.02 1.73
N ASP A 95 16.14 -7.55 1.39
CA ASP A 95 17.41 -8.07 1.90
C ASP A 95 17.47 -9.61 1.83
N ASP A 96 17.20 -10.13 0.61
CA ASP A 96 17.18 -11.54 0.25
C ASP A 96 16.16 -12.42 1.01
N LYS A 97 15.21 -11.80 1.74
CA LYS A 97 14.12 -12.51 2.42
C LYS A 97 12.77 -12.20 1.78
N PRO A 98 11.88 -13.20 1.64
CA PRO A 98 10.51 -12.95 1.22
C PRO A 98 9.85 -11.93 2.14
N TYR A 99 9.35 -10.82 1.58
CA TYR A 99 8.73 -9.76 2.36
C TYR A 99 7.21 -9.79 2.25
N CYS A 100 6.70 -9.81 1.03
CA CYS A 100 5.26 -9.94 0.77
C CYS A 100 4.99 -10.45 -0.64
N LEU A 101 3.76 -10.93 -0.85
CA LEU A 101 3.19 -11.30 -2.13
C LEU A 101 2.13 -10.27 -2.52
N GLU A 102 2.29 -9.63 -3.67
CA GLU A 102 1.35 -8.64 -4.21
C GLU A 102 0.54 -9.27 -5.36
N ILE A 103 -0.79 -9.19 -5.29
CA ILE A 103 -1.72 -9.57 -6.35
C ILE A 103 -2.46 -8.31 -6.75
N THR A 104 -2.34 -7.87 -8.00
CA THR A 104 -2.78 -6.54 -8.43
C THR A 104 -3.58 -6.61 -9.71
N TYR A 105 -4.71 -5.91 -9.74
CA TYR A 105 -5.55 -5.71 -10.93
C TYR A 105 -5.58 -4.22 -11.29
N MET A 106 -5.24 -3.90 -12.56
CA MET A 106 -5.25 -2.52 -13.06
C MET A 106 -5.94 -2.47 -14.43
N PRO A 107 -6.96 -1.61 -14.63
CA PRO A 107 -7.59 -1.45 -15.95
C PRO A 107 -6.59 -0.93 -16.99
N ILE A 108 -6.48 -1.61 -18.13
CA ILE A 108 -5.58 -1.23 -19.23
C ILE A 108 -5.94 0.14 -19.79
N SER A 109 -7.23 0.48 -19.82
CA SER A 109 -7.73 1.78 -20.27
C SER A 109 -7.26 2.96 -19.42
N ILE A 110 -6.93 2.71 -18.15
CA ILE A 110 -6.47 3.73 -17.20
C ILE A 110 -4.94 3.73 -17.08
N ILE A 111 -4.34 2.54 -17.08
CA ILE A 111 -2.89 2.34 -16.99
C ILE A 111 -2.41 1.67 -18.28
N PRO A 112 -2.28 2.41 -19.39
CA PRO A 112 -1.86 1.83 -20.66
C PRO A 112 -0.35 1.47 -20.65
N ASN A 113 0.06 0.55 -21.53
CA ASN A 113 1.46 0.25 -21.85
C ASN A 113 2.34 -0.18 -20.65
N LEU A 114 1.74 -0.77 -19.63
CA LEU A 114 2.52 -1.35 -18.53
C LEU A 114 3.36 -2.52 -19.08
N LYS A 115 4.67 -2.53 -18.75
CA LYS A 115 5.63 -3.52 -19.24
C LYS A 115 6.33 -4.22 -18.09
N LEU A 116 6.95 -5.36 -18.40
CA LEU A 116 7.68 -6.17 -17.41
C LEU A 116 8.78 -5.37 -16.68
N GLU A 117 9.43 -4.42 -17.37
CA GLU A 117 10.45 -3.55 -16.77
C GLU A 117 9.90 -2.68 -15.63
N HIS A 118 8.66 -2.18 -15.76
CA HIS A 118 7.99 -1.40 -14.71
C HIS A 118 7.68 -2.25 -13.47
N LEU A 119 7.38 -3.54 -13.67
CA LEU A 119 7.06 -4.47 -12.60
C LEU A 119 8.27 -4.85 -11.75
N LYS A 120 9.46 -4.86 -12.35
CA LYS A 120 10.74 -5.08 -11.63
C LYS A 120 11.05 -3.93 -10.67
N GLY A 121 10.54 -2.74 -10.97
CA GLY A 121 10.70 -1.52 -10.18
C GLY A 121 9.42 -1.15 -9.40
N SER A 122 9.06 0.12 -9.51
CA SER A 122 7.87 0.70 -8.87
C SER A 122 6.81 1.04 -9.92
N ILE A 123 5.71 0.29 -9.93
CA ILE A 123 4.55 0.58 -10.80
C ILE A 123 4.01 1.99 -10.49
N TYR A 124 3.98 2.41 -9.24
CA TYR A 124 3.53 3.76 -8.86
C TYR A 124 4.44 4.86 -9.42
N GLN A 125 5.75 4.59 -9.53
CA GLN A 125 6.66 5.52 -10.19
C GLN A 125 6.35 5.65 -11.69
N TYR A 126 6.03 4.56 -12.37
CA TYR A 126 5.56 4.59 -13.75
C TYR A 126 4.30 5.43 -13.89
N ILE A 127 3.29 5.19 -13.04
CA ILE A 127 2.01 5.93 -13.04
C ILE A 127 2.24 7.44 -12.82
N GLU A 128 3.06 7.82 -11.84
CA GLU A 128 3.28 9.22 -11.49
C GLU A 128 4.23 9.94 -12.44
N LYS A 129 5.32 9.27 -12.88
CA LYS A 129 6.37 9.93 -13.66
C LYS A 129 6.17 9.85 -15.17
N GLU A 130 5.69 8.71 -15.67
CA GLU A 130 5.53 8.51 -17.11
C GLU A 130 4.11 8.84 -17.56
N LEU A 131 3.09 8.31 -16.90
CA LEU A 131 1.69 8.61 -17.22
C LEU A 131 1.23 9.97 -16.69
N LYS A 132 2.00 10.62 -15.80
CA LYS A 132 1.66 11.90 -15.17
C LYS A 132 0.33 11.89 -14.41
N LEU A 133 -0.11 10.72 -13.97
CA LEU A 133 -1.31 10.55 -13.17
C LEU A 133 -0.98 10.78 -11.69
N LYS A 134 -1.83 11.51 -10.99
CA LYS A 134 -1.64 11.80 -9.56
C LYS A 134 -2.43 10.81 -8.72
N ILE A 135 -1.72 9.98 -7.96
CA ILE A 135 -2.33 9.08 -6.96
C ILE A 135 -2.79 9.92 -5.77
N GLN A 136 -4.05 9.75 -5.36
CA GLN A 136 -4.69 10.60 -4.35
C GLN A 136 -4.88 9.89 -3.02
N SER A 137 -5.50 8.71 -3.03
CA SER A 137 -5.88 8.00 -1.80
C SER A 137 -5.96 6.50 -2.02
N THR A 138 -5.94 5.77 -0.92
CA THR A 138 -6.17 4.32 -0.89
C THR A 138 -7.15 3.98 0.22
N HIS A 139 -8.09 3.08 -0.08
CA HIS A 139 -8.91 2.44 0.93
C HIS A 139 -8.34 1.06 1.21
N LYS A 140 -8.18 0.72 2.46
CA LYS A 140 -7.56 -0.55 2.88
C LYS A 140 -8.44 -1.29 3.86
N THR A 141 -8.46 -2.60 3.72
CA THR A 141 -9.02 -3.53 4.70
C THR A 141 -7.95 -4.54 5.05
N ILE A 142 -7.75 -4.78 6.34
CA ILE A 142 -6.70 -5.67 6.84
C ILE A 142 -7.37 -6.88 7.49
N ARG A 143 -6.93 -8.08 7.09
CA ARG A 143 -7.44 -9.36 7.60
C ARG A 143 -6.29 -10.33 7.84
N ALA A 144 -6.54 -11.35 8.64
CA ALA A 144 -5.66 -12.50 8.79
C ALA A 144 -6.33 -13.74 8.21
N HIS A 145 -5.56 -14.56 7.53
CA HIS A 145 -6.01 -15.84 6.95
C HIS A 145 -4.97 -16.93 7.21
N LEU A 146 -5.39 -18.20 7.18
CA LEU A 146 -4.46 -19.33 7.15
C LEU A 146 -3.83 -19.44 5.76
N SER A 147 -2.54 -19.78 5.73
CA SER A 147 -1.78 -19.89 4.47
C SER A 147 -2.28 -21.05 3.61
N SER A 148 -2.39 -20.78 2.30
CA SER A 148 -2.54 -21.78 1.26
C SER A 148 -1.17 -22.14 0.67
N PRO A 149 -1.08 -23.15 -0.23
CA PRO A 149 0.19 -23.47 -0.89
C PRO A 149 0.89 -22.27 -1.54
N LEU A 150 0.12 -21.30 -2.06
CA LEU A 150 0.67 -20.10 -2.68
C LEU A 150 1.49 -19.26 -1.68
N GLU A 151 0.96 -18.98 -0.50
CA GLU A 151 1.65 -18.21 0.53
C GLU A 151 2.79 -19.01 1.16
N GLN A 152 2.58 -20.32 1.37
CA GLN A 152 3.60 -21.21 1.91
C GLN A 152 4.85 -21.19 1.04
N GLU A 153 4.70 -21.37 -0.27
CA GLU A 153 5.80 -21.38 -1.22
C GLU A 153 6.48 -20.01 -1.35
N ASN A 154 5.69 -18.93 -1.41
CA ASN A 154 6.22 -17.61 -1.74
C ASN A 154 6.65 -16.79 -0.52
N LEU A 155 6.10 -17.04 0.66
CA LEU A 155 6.43 -16.32 1.89
C LEU A 155 7.23 -17.16 2.89
N GLY A 156 7.44 -18.46 2.61
CA GLY A 156 8.12 -19.38 3.51
C GLY A 156 7.30 -19.75 4.75
N LEU A 157 5.96 -19.68 4.65
CA LEU A 157 5.05 -20.08 5.70
C LEU A 157 4.91 -21.60 5.74
N LYS A 158 4.68 -22.13 6.93
CA LYS A 158 4.31 -23.53 7.13
C LYS A 158 2.81 -23.70 6.98
N GLU A 159 2.38 -24.96 6.85
CA GLU A 159 0.96 -25.30 6.88
C GLU A 159 0.31 -24.78 8.17
N TYR A 160 -0.87 -24.18 8.04
CA TYR A 160 -1.62 -23.50 9.13
C TYR A 160 -0.97 -22.26 9.74
N GLU A 161 0.20 -21.81 9.29
CA GLU A 161 0.68 -20.50 9.71
C GLU A 161 -0.15 -19.39 9.06
N PRO A 162 -0.49 -18.31 9.80
CA PRO A 162 -1.29 -17.23 9.26
C PRO A 162 -0.47 -16.28 8.39
N TYR A 163 -1.15 -15.59 7.48
CA TYR A 163 -0.63 -14.39 6.84
C TYR A 163 -1.56 -13.20 7.07
N ILE A 164 -1.02 -11.99 6.95
CA ILE A 164 -1.82 -10.77 7.00
C ILE A 164 -2.07 -10.30 5.58
N GLU A 165 -3.33 -10.10 5.24
CA GLU A 165 -3.76 -9.57 3.94
C GLU A 165 -4.21 -8.12 4.07
N VAL A 166 -3.67 -7.27 3.22
CA VAL A 166 -4.13 -5.90 3.01
C VAL A 166 -4.82 -5.84 1.65
N GLU A 167 -6.15 -5.87 1.65
CA GLU A 167 -6.97 -5.57 0.48
C GLU A 167 -6.97 -4.06 0.26
N GLN A 168 -6.73 -3.60 -0.96
CA GLN A 168 -6.62 -2.18 -1.28
C GLN A 168 -7.39 -1.81 -2.54
N THR A 169 -8.06 -0.66 -2.52
CA THR A 169 -8.56 0.06 -3.69
C THR A 169 -7.88 1.42 -3.74
N ALA A 170 -7.24 1.76 -4.86
CA ALA A 170 -6.48 3.00 -5.00
C ALA A 170 -7.10 3.94 -6.04
N TYR A 171 -7.09 5.24 -5.73
CA TYR A 171 -7.77 6.29 -6.47
C TYR A 171 -6.77 7.32 -7.00
N LEU A 172 -7.00 7.75 -8.24
CA LEU A 172 -6.39 8.94 -8.80
C LEU A 172 -7.04 10.22 -8.26
N SER A 173 -6.38 11.36 -8.42
CA SER A 173 -6.94 12.67 -8.05
C SER A 173 -8.19 13.07 -8.83
N SER A 174 -8.47 12.40 -9.94
CA SER A 174 -9.72 12.50 -10.71
C SER A 174 -10.88 11.72 -10.09
N GLY A 175 -10.65 10.94 -9.01
CA GLY A 175 -11.63 10.02 -8.43
C GLY A 175 -11.72 8.65 -9.09
N ILE A 176 -10.99 8.43 -10.19
CA ILE A 176 -10.97 7.15 -10.91
C ILE A 176 -10.20 6.11 -10.10
N ILE A 177 -10.74 4.89 -10.01
CA ILE A 177 -10.07 3.74 -9.42
C ILE A 177 -9.12 3.16 -10.46
N PHE A 178 -7.82 3.11 -10.14
CA PHE A 178 -6.81 2.59 -11.06
C PHE A 178 -6.20 1.27 -10.61
N GLU A 179 -6.45 0.85 -9.36
CA GLU A 179 -5.92 -0.38 -8.79
C GLU A 179 -6.89 -1.00 -7.80
N TYR A 180 -7.04 -2.30 -7.90
CA TYR A 180 -7.56 -3.18 -6.86
C TYR A 180 -6.51 -4.25 -6.59
N SER A 181 -6.10 -4.40 -5.34
CA SER A 181 -4.96 -5.26 -5.02
C SER A 181 -5.05 -5.91 -3.64
N PHE A 182 -4.28 -6.99 -3.49
CA PHE A 182 -4.02 -7.66 -2.22
C PHE A 182 -2.52 -7.70 -1.99
N THR A 183 -2.09 -7.30 -0.80
CA THR A 183 -0.72 -7.51 -0.34
C THR A 183 -0.76 -8.46 0.83
N ARG A 184 -0.15 -9.63 0.68
CA ARG A 184 -0.08 -10.70 1.68
C ARG A 184 1.30 -10.69 2.31
N TYR A 185 1.35 -10.52 3.61
CA TYR A 185 2.58 -10.46 4.38
C TYR A 185 2.76 -11.71 5.22
N HIS A 186 3.98 -12.20 5.32
CA HIS A 186 4.35 -13.06 6.42
C HIS A 186 4.00 -12.34 7.73
N TYR A 187 3.36 -13.00 8.69
CA TYR A 187 2.84 -12.38 9.92
C TYR A 187 3.91 -11.61 10.73
N ASN A 188 5.18 -12.04 10.66
CA ASN A 188 6.30 -11.36 11.31
C ASN A 188 6.76 -10.08 10.58
N ASN A 189 6.32 -9.86 9.34
CA ASN A 189 6.73 -8.70 8.52
C ASN A 189 5.66 -7.59 8.50
N PHE A 190 4.58 -7.74 9.28
CA PHE A 190 3.49 -6.78 9.29
C PHE A 190 3.27 -6.21 10.68
N GLU A 191 3.36 -4.90 10.78
CA GLU A 191 2.98 -4.13 11.96
C GLU A 191 2.09 -2.97 11.54
N LEU A 192 1.03 -2.71 12.30
CA LEU A 192 0.13 -1.58 12.12
C LEU A 192 0.09 -0.75 13.37
N GLN A 193 0.62 0.47 13.30
CA GLN A 193 0.50 1.48 14.35
C GLN A 193 -0.49 2.55 13.93
N THR A 194 -1.42 2.89 14.79
CA THR A 194 -2.41 3.94 14.56
C THR A 194 -2.44 4.92 15.72
N VAL A 195 -2.75 6.18 15.43
CA VAL A 195 -3.03 7.20 16.45
C VAL A 195 -4.49 7.58 16.35
N THR A 196 -5.24 7.37 17.44
CA THR A 196 -6.62 7.84 17.57
C THR A 196 -6.63 9.17 18.33
N VAL A 197 -7.21 10.19 17.70
CA VAL A 197 -7.42 11.51 18.32
C VAL A 197 -8.92 11.66 18.59
N GLN A 198 -9.27 11.96 19.84
CA GLN A 198 -10.63 12.28 20.26
C GLN A 198 -10.86 13.78 20.28
#